data_a41f9d558d3ec3e8080d0c9c4504b164
#
_entry.id   a41f9d558d3ec3e8080d0c9c4504b164
#
_cell.length_a   1.000
_cell.length_b   1.000
_cell.length_c   1.000
_cell.angle_alpha   90.00
_cell.angle_beta   90.00
_cell.angle_gamma   90.00
#
_symmetry.space_group_name_H-M   'P 1'
#
loop_
_entity.id
_entity.type
_entity.pdbx_description
1 polymer ?
#
loop_
_entity_poly.entity_id
_entity_poly.type
_entity_poly.pdbx_seq_one_letter_code
_entity_poly.pdbx_strand_id
1 'polypeptide(L)'
;MAGKVKTWVWVVLGIVVVGILCVIAVAGVGIYFFSQHVQTRAASPARAADEFEQIETRFSGQKPLIELDSRGRYLRANTDRRPPADARVPDALNVLAFDPDEGRIVRISIPFWLLRMKMRGTTIDFNGRKMDLEDLKLTVEDLERFGPTLIVDHKNVSGERVLVWSQ
;
A
#
# COMPACT_ATOMS: atom_id res chain seq x y z
N MET A 1 1.26 -41.02 45.34
CA MET A 1 0.07 -41.29 44.50
C MET A 1 0.26 -40.52 43.18
N ALA A 2 0.76 -41.19 42.13
CA ALA A 2 0.90 -40.56 40.82
C ALA A 2 -0.44 -40.67 40.09
N GLY A 3 -1.19 -39.56 40.04
CA GLY A 3 -2.43 -39.48 39.29
C GLY A 3 -2.18 -39.73 37.81
N LYS A 4 -2.76 -40.79 37.23
CA LYS A 4 -2.77 -41.05 35.79
C LYS A 4 -3.43 -39.86 35.10
N VAL A 5 -2.60 -38.98 34.51
CA VAL A 5 -3.11 -37.89 33.63
C VAL A 5 -3.84 -38.57 32.48
N LYS A 6 -5.15 -38.33 32.38
CA LYS A 6 -5.99 -38.95 31.35
C LYS A 6 -5.45 -38.58 29.98
N THR A 7 -5.37 -39.54 29.08
CA THR A 7 -4.89 -39.40 27.67
C THR A 7 -5.50 -38.16 26.97
N TRP A 8 -6.74 -37.82 27.32
CA TRP A 8 -7.45 -36.65 26.83
C TRP A 8 -6.72 -35.31 27.12
N VAL A 9 -6.06 -35.19 28.31
CA VAL A 9 -5.31 -33.99 28.69
C VAL A 9 -4.11 -33.78 27.76
N TRP A 10 -3.43 -34.86 27.36
CA TRP A 10 -2.32 -34.79 26.40
C TRP A 10 -2.78 -34.40 25.00
N VAL A 11 -3.96 -34.84 24.59
CA VAL A 11 -4.55 -34.46 23.30
C VAL A 11 -4.90 -32.97 23.29
N VAL A 12 -5.54 -32.49 24.35
CA VAL A 12 -5.87 -31.05 24.48
C VAL A 12 -4.59 -30.20 24.52
N LEU A 13 -3.59 -30.61 25.28
CA LEU A 13 -2.30 -29.91 25.33
C LEU A 13 -1.64 -29.87 23.95
N GLY A 14 -1.67 -30.98 23.19
CA GLY A 14 -1.15 -31.05 21.83
C GLY A 14 -1.86 -30.06 20.89
N ILE A 15 -3.19 -29.98 20.94
CA ILE A 15 -3.97 -29.06 20.12
C ILE A 15 -3.63 -27.59 20.47
N VAL A 16 -3.48 -27.28 21.76
CA VAL A 16 -3.09 -25.92 22.20
C VAL A 16 -1.70 -25.55 21.69
N VAL A 17 -0.74 -26.45 21.80
CA VAL A 17 0.63 -26.21 21.31
C VAL A 17 0.65 -26.00 19.80
N VAL A 18 -0.07 -26.84 19.04
CA VAL A 18 -0.19 -26.66 17.57
C VAL A 18 -0.87 -25.34 17.24
N GLY A 19 -1.92 -24.95 17.96
CA GLY A 19 -2.59 -23.67 17.79
C GLY A 19 -1.64 -22.48 17.99
N ILE A 20 -0.84 -22.51 19.06
CA ILE A 20 0.16 -21.47 19.34
C ILE A 20 1.21 -21.41 18.23
N LEU A 21 1.73 -22.57 17.78
CA LEU A 21 2.70 -22.61 16.68
C LEU A 21 2.15 -22.06 15.37
N CYS A 22 0.89 -22.34 15.05
CA CYS A 22 0.22 -21.76 13.89
C CYS A 22 0.09 -20.24 14.00
N VAL A 23 -0.25 -19.71 15.16
CA VAL A 23 -0.33 -18.24 15.38
C VAL A 23 1.05 -17.60 15.20
N ILE A 24 2.12 -18.21 15.76
CA ILE A 24 3.49 -17.71 15.62
C ILE A 24 3.92 -17.75 14.15
N ALA A 25 3.63 -18.83 13.43
CA ALA A 25 3.96 -18.95 12.02
C ALA A 25 3.25 -17.89 11.16
N VAL A 26 1.95 -17.68 11.37
CA VAL A 26 1.17 -16.64 10.66
C VAL A 26 1.69 -15.24 10.97
N ALA A 27 1.99 -14.95 12.25
CA ALA A 27 2.58 -13.68 12.66
C ALA A 27 3.97 -13.47 12.03
N GLY A 28 4.82 -14.50 12.02
CA GLY A 28 6.15 -14.45 11.42
C GLY A 28 6.10 -14.19 9.92
N VAL A 29 5.23 -14.87 9.19
CA VAL A 29 4.99 -14.64 7.76
C VAL A 29 4.45 -13.22 7.53
N GLY A 30 3.54 -12.75 8.36
CA GLY A 30 2.99 -11.38 8.28
C GLY A 30 4.07 -10.31 8.47
N ILE A 31 4.93 -10.44 9.48
CA ILE A 31 6.04 -9.52 9.75
C ILE A 31 7.06 -9.55 8.61
N TYR A 32 7.42 -10.75 8.13
CA TYR A 32 8.35 -10.91 7.00
C TYR A 32 7.80 -10.24 5.72
N PHE A 33 6.52 -10.48 5.41
CA PHE A 33 5.86 -9.86 4.26
C PHE A 33 5.83 -8.34 4.39
N PHE A 34 5.46 -7.82 5.57
CA PHE A 34 5.41 -6.40 5.83
C PHE A 34 6.79 -5.73 5.67
N SER A 35 7.84 -6.34 6.24
CA SER A 35 9.20 -5.80 6.18
C SER A 35 9.77 -5.75 4.75
N GLN A 36 9.31 -6.61 3.86
CA GLN A 36 9.71 -6.58 2.44
C GLN A 36 8.97 -5.54 1.61
N HIS A 37 7.73 -5.19 2.00
CA HIS A 37 6.86 -4.33 1.20
C HIS A 37 6.75 -2.90 1.74
N VAL A 38 7.23 -2.65 2.96
CA VAL A 38 7.24 -1.33 3.58
C VAL A 38 8.67 -0.95 3.95
N GLN A 39 9.19 0.09 3.31
CA GLN A 39 10.52 0.63 3.58
C GLN A 39 10.36 2.04 4.12
N THR A 40 10.81 2.25 5.35
CA THR A 40 10.86 3.57 5.99
C THR A 40 12.31 3.94 6.22
N ARG A 41 12.70 5.14 5.81
CA ARG A 41 14.06 5.64 6.00
C ARG A 41 14.07 7.15 6.25
N ALA A 42 15.09 7.60 6.97
CA ALA A 42 15.35 9.03 7.10
C ALA A 42 15.80 9.59 5.74
N ALA A 43 15.25 10.73 5.34
CA ALA A 43 15.63 11.42 4.13
C ALA A 43 15.58 12.93 4.34
N SER A 44 16.58 13.63 3.79
CA SER A 44 16.51 15.09 3.69
C SER A 44 15.50 15.49 2.59
N PRO A 45 14.94 16.71 2.66
CA PRO A 45 14.01 17.21 1.63
C PRO A 45 14.59 17.13 0.20
N ALA A 46 15.90 17.37 0.06
CA ALA A 46 16.56 17.26 -1.25
C ALA A 46 16.57 15.83 -1.78
N ARG A 47 16.97 14.85 -0.96
CA ARG A 47 16.93 13.44 -1.35
C ARG A 47 15.52 12.93 -1.64
N ALA A 48 14.55 13.39 -0.86
CA ALA A 48 13.16 13.08 -1.13
C ALA A 48 12.76 13.64 -2.51
N ALA A 49 13.06 14.91 -2.79
CA ALA A 49 12.75 15.53 -4.08
C ALA A 49 13.33 14.75 -5.26
N ASP A 50 14.60 14.34 -5.19
CA ASP A 50 15.26 13.54 -6.23
C ASP A 50 14.54 12.21 -6.48
N GLU A 51 14.06 11.53 -5.42
CA GLU A 51 13.32 10.27 -5.58
C GLU A 51 11.95 10.46 -6.22
N PHE A 52 11.25 11.51 -5.85
CA PHE A 52 9.97 11.84 -6.48
C PHE A 52 10.17 12.17 -7.96
N GLU A 53 11.17 13.00 -8.30
CA GLU A 53 11.48 13.38 -9.67
C GLU A 53 11.84 12.17 -10.55
N GLN A 54 12.62 11.21 -10.02
CA GLN A 54 12.94 9.97 -10.74
C GLN A 54 11.71 9.16 -11.13
N ILE A 55 10.70 9.13 -10.26
CA ILE A 55 9.45 8.41 -10.55
C ILE A 55 8.58 9.22 -11.50
N GLU A 56 8.42 10.51 -11.27
CA GLU A 56 7.63 11.41 -12.11
C GLU A 56 8.13 11.43 -13.57
N THR A 57 9.44 11.41 -13.76
CA THR A 57 10.04 11.35 -15.09
C THR A 57 9.56 10.15 -15.90
N ARG A 58 9.27 9.00 -15.25
CA ARG A 58 8.71 7.81 -15.92
C ARG A 58 7.30 8.03 -16.42
N PHE A 59 6.56 8.93 -15.79
CA PHE A 59 5.17 9.25 -16.12
C PHE A 59 5.05 10.65 -16.74
N SER A 60 6.15 11.20 -17.26
CA SER A 60 6.18 12.52 -17.88
C SER A 60 5.10 12.67 -18.95
N GLY A 61 4.31 13.74 -18.84
CA GLY A 61 3.19 14.01 -19.74
C GLY A 61 1.89 13.26 -19.40
N GLN A 62 1.88 12.40 -18.38
CA GLN A 62 0.64 11.76 -17.91
C GLN A 62 0.02 12.60 -16.78
N LYS A 63 -1.27 12.87 -16.89
CA LYS A 63 -2.03 13.41 -15.75
C LYS A 63 -2.34 12.28 -14.76
N PRO A 64 -2.32 12.52 -13.44
CA PRO A 64 -2.72 11.52 -12.47
C PRO A 64 -4.17 11.09 -12.70
N LEU A 65 -4.48 9.82 -12.37
CA LEU A 65 -5.87 9.31 -12.45
C LEU A 65 -6.78 10.02 -11.46
N ILE A 66 -6.24 10.42 -10.31
CA ILE A 66 -6.97 11.14 -9.26
C ILE A 66 -6.30 12.48 -9.07
N GLU A 67 -7.08 13.53 -9.15
CA GLU A 67 -6.66 14.88 -8.80
C GLU A 67 -7.16 15.22 -7.40
N LEU A 68 -6.27 15.73 -6.57
CA LEU A 68 -6.54 16.20 -5.21
C LEU A 68 -6.34 17.73 -5.14
N ASP A 69 -7.07 18.38 -4.23
CA ASP A 69 -6.84 19.80 -3.93
C ASP A 69 -5.58 19.96 -3.02
N SER A 70 -5.17 21.20 -2.76
CA SER A 70 -4.00 21.51 -1.90
C SER A 70 -4.11 20.98 -0.46
N ARG A 71 -5.31 20.56 -0.05
CA ARG A 71 -5.58 19.96 1.26
C ARG A 71 -5.69 18.43 1.22
N GLY A 72 -5.42 17.81 0.06
CA GLY A 72 -5.51 16.36 -0.14
C GLY A 72 -6.94 15.84 -0.29
N ARG A 73 -7.93 16.70 -0.56
CA ARG A 73 -9.32 16.26 -0.79
C ARG A 73 -9.52 15.91 -2.26
N TYR A 74 -10.28 14.87 -2.50
CA TYR A 74 -10.66 14.43 -3.84
C TYR A 74 -11.34 15.57 -4.64
N LEU A 75 -10.86 15.82 -5.84
CA LEU A 75 -11.47 16.73 -6.80
C LEU A 75 -12.19 15.96 -7.91
N ARG A 76 -11.45 15.09 -8.59
CA ARG A 76 -11.98 14.28 -9.70
C ARG A 76 -11.12 13.08 -10.01
N ALA A 77 -11.72 12.09 -10.70
CA ALA A 77 -11.01 11.01 -11.36
C ALA A 77 -10.96 11.26 -12.88
N ASN A 78 -9.80 11.02 -13.49
CA ASN A 78 -9.54 11.14 -14.91
C ASN A 78 -9.66 9.75 -15.58
N THR A 79 -10.76 9.04 -15.31
CA THR A 79 -11.01 7.69 -15.84
C THR A 79 -11.54 7.68 -17.27
N ASP A 80 -11.93 8.84 -17.80
CA ASP A 80 -12.45 8.98 -19.18
C ASP A 80 -11.33 8.94 -20.23
N ARG A 81 -10.06 9.02 -19.82
CA ARG A 81 -8.95 8.92 -20.74
C ARG A 81 -8.87 7.52 -21.33
N ARG A 82 -8.47 7.43 -22.60
CA ARG A 82 -8.29 6.15 -23.27
C ARG A 82 -7.10 5.41 -22.68
N PRO A 83 -7.25 4.15 -22.22
CA PRO A 83 -6.11 3.34 -21.79
C PRO A 83 -5.11 3.17 -22.94
N PRO A 84 -3.80 3.02 -22.67
CA PRO A 84 -2.82 2.67 -23.68
C PRO A 84 -3.21 1.36 -24.38
N ALA A 85 -3.00 1.28 -25.70
CA ALA A 85 -3.37 0.09 -26.47
C ALA A 85 -2.59 -1.17 -26.09
N ASP A 86 -1.41 -0.98 -25.49
CA ASP A 86 -0.48 -2.01 -25.03
C ASP A 86 -0.38 -2.05 -23.48
N ALA A 87 -1.42 -1.56 -22.79
CA ALA A 87 -1.44 -1.56 -21.34
C ALA A 87 -1.24 -3.00 -20.80
N ARG A 88 -0.15 -3.20 -20.08
CA ARG A 88 0.10 -4.45 -19.36
C ARG A 88 -0.58 -4.40 -18.01
N VAL A 89 -1.03 -5.55 -17.51
CA VAL A 89 -1.54 -5.64 -16.15
C VAL A 89 -0.38 -5.30 -15.21
N PRO A 90 -0.55 -4.30 -14.32
CA PRO A 90 0.51 -3.93 -13.40
C PRO A 90 0.71 -5.00 -12.32
N ASP A 91 1.95 -5.19 -11.89
CA ASP A 91 2.29 -6.17 -10.86
C ASP A 91 2.03 -5.64 -9.45
N ALA A 92 2.25 -4.36 -9.24
CA ALA A 92 2.13 -3.73 -7.93
C ALA A 92 1.61 -2.28 -7.98
N LEU A 93 0.88 -1.92 -6.92
CA LEU A 93 0.59 -0.54 -6.55
C LEU A 93 1.70 -0.04 -5.63
N ASN A 94 2.32 1.07 -6.01
CA ASN A 94 3.40 1.66 -5.24
C ASN A 94 2.98 3.01 -4.68
N VAL A 95 3.43 3.27 -3.47
CA VAL A 95 3.23 4.54 -2.77
C VAL A 95 4.59 5.05 -2.31
N LEU A 96 4.86 6.32 -2.56
CA LEU A 96 5.98 7.05 -1.99
C LEU A 96 5.42 8.25 -1.24
N ALA A 97 5.71 8.35 0.05
CA ALA A 97 5.30 9.45 0.89
C ALA A 97 6.51 10.07 1.60
N PHE A 98 6.53 11.38 1.71
CA PHE A 98 7.54 12.13 2.43
C PHE A 98 6.89 13.04 3.45
N ASP A 99 7.36 12.95 4.70
CA ASP A 99 7.00 13.82 5.80
C ASP A 99 8.21 14.70 6.15
N PRO A 100 8.14 16.02 5.89
CA PRO A 100 9.23 16.94 6.18
C PRO A 100 9.43 17.17 7.68
N ASP A 101 8.38 17.06 8.51
CA ASP A 101 8.45 17.30 9.96
C ASP A 101 9.19 16.16 10.65
N GLU A 102 8.96 14.93 10.21
CA GLU A 102 9.67 13.74 10.70
C GLU A 102 10.98 13.47 9.94
N GLY A 103 11.23 14.13 8.80
CA GLY A 103 12.36 13.89 7.94
C GLY A 103 12.42 12.45 7.43
N ARG A 104 11.25 11.86 7.14
CA ARG A 104 11.11 10.45 6.75
C ARG A 104 10.46 10.30 5.39
N ILE A 105 10.99 9.35 4.63
CA ILE A 105 10.38 8.84 3.41
C ILE A 105 9.90 7.42 3.65
N VAL A 106 8.68 7.14 3.22
CA VAL A 106 8.05 5.83 3.30
C VAL A 106 7.74 5.36 1.90
N ARG A 107 8.20 4.15 1.57
CA ARG A 107 7.87 3.47 0.32
C ARG A 107 7.11 2.19 0.61
N ILE A 108 5.96 2.04 -0.02
CA ILE A 108 5.10 0.86 0.11
C ILE A 108 4.89 0.28 -1.28
N SER A 109 5.00 -1.03 -1.40
CA SER A 109 4.68 -1.76 -2.63
C SER A 109 3.65 -2.84 -2.32
N ILE A 110 2.48 -2.76 -2.91
CA ILE A 110 1.35 -3.67 -2.67
C ILE A 110 1.12 -4.46 -3.95
N PRO A 111 1.37 -5.78 -3.96
CA PRO A 111 1.08 -6.62 -5.12
C PRO A 111 -0.41 -6.59 -5.49
N PHE A 112 -0.73 -6.54 -6.79
CA PHE A 112 -2.12 -6.48 -7.25
C PHE A 112 -2.96 -7.70 -6.83
N TRP A 113 -2.36 -8.89 -6.72
CA TRP A 113 -3.07 -10.07 -6.22
C TRP A 113 -3.61 -9.86 -4.79
N LEU A 114 -2.87 -9.10 -3.96
CA LEU A 114 -3.31 -8.78 -2.60
C LEU A 114 -4.44 -7.74 -2.60
N LEU A 115 -4.37 -6.76 -3.49
CA LEU A 115 -5.45 -5.79 -3.69
C LEU A 115 -6.75 -6.49 -4.10
N ARG A 116 -6.69 -7.43 -5.04
CA ARG A 116 -7.86 -8.23 -5.46
C ARG A 116 -8.49 -9.03 -4.32
N MET A 117 -7.67 -9.60 -3.42
CA MET A 117 -8.19 -10.36 -2.28
C MET A 117 -8.89 -9.49 -1.23
N LYS A 118 -8.49 -8.24 -1.08
CA LYS A 118 -8.85 -7.39 0.06
C LYS A 118 -9.81 -6.25 -0.27
N MET A 119 -10.24 -6.07 -1.51
CA MET A 119 -11.01 -4.91 -1.95
C MET A 119 -12.45 -4.78 -1.44
N ARG A 120 -12.86 -5.59 -0.48
CA ARG A 120 -14.08 -5.33 0.28
C ARG A 120 -13.69 -4.74 1.64
N GLY A 121 -13.66 -3.41 1.74
CA GLY A 121 -13.52 -2.69 3.01
C GLY A 121 -12.08 -2.42 3.46
N THR A 122 -11.15 -2.12 2.58
CA THR A 122 -9.78 -1.76 2.97
C THR A 122 -9.60 -0.25 2.96
N THR A 123 -9.49 0.32 4.14
CA THR A 123 -9.04 1.69 4.37
C THR A 123 -7.51 1.71 4.39
N ILE A 124 -6.90 2.54 3.57
CA ILE A 124 -5.46 2.80 3.64
C ILE A 124 -5.26 4.02 4.54
N ASP A 125 -4.57 3.83 5.66
CA ASP A 125 -4.26 4.92 6.57
C ASP A 125 -2.94 5.58 6.14
N PHE A 126 -3.03 6.80 5.65
CA PHE A 126 -1.88 7.66 5.40
C PHE A 126 -1.79 8.71 6.49
N ASN A 127 -0.88 8.52 7.44
CA ASN A 127 -0.54 9.50 8.47
C ASN A 127 -1.77 10.00 9.25
N GLY A 128 -2.60 9.06 9.75
CA GLY A 128 -3.82 9.37 10.50
C GLY A 128 -5.01 9.84 9.66
N ARG A 129 -4.88 9.90 8.34
CA ARG A 129 -5.99 10.13 7.41
C ARG A 129 -6.39 8.82 6.75
N LYS A 130 -7.56 8.33 7.13
CA LYS A 130 -8.17 7.16 6.49
C LYS A 130 -8.61 7.57 5.08
N MET A 131 -7.93 7.05 4.07
CA MET A 131 -8.36 7.17 2.68
C MET A 131 -8.98 5.85 2.28
N ASP A 132 -10.28 5.84 2.05
CA ASP A 132 -10.97 4.67 1.52
C ASP A 132 -10.81 4.67 0.00
N LEU A 133 -10.40 3.53 -0.58
CA LEU A 133 -10.34 3.40 -2.03
C LEU A 133 -11.74 3.56 -2.67
N GLU A 134 -12.80 3.26 -1.93
CA GLU A 134 -14.17 3.50 -2.37
C GLU A 134 -14.47 5.01 -2.50
N ASP A 135 -13.89 5.85 -1.63
CA ASP A 135 -14.02 7.32 -1.72
C ASP A 135 -13.33 7.88 -2.97
N LEU A 136 -12.32 7.18 -3.49
CA LEU A 136 -11.60 7.57 -4.70
C LEU A 136 -12.34 7.19 -5.99
N LYS A 137 -13.45 6.46 -5.90
CA LYS A 137 -14.25 5.98 -7.06
C LYS A 137 -13.42 5.24 -8.11
N LEU A 138 -12.35 4.55 -7.69
CA LEU A 138 -11.50 3.73 -8.53
C LEU A 138 -11.57 2.27 -8.05
N THR A 139 -11.80 1.39 -9.00
CA THR A 139 -11.74 -0.06 -8.76
C THR A 139 -10.36 -0.62 -9.12
N VAL A 140 -10.05 -1.85 -8.67
CA VAL A 140 -8.81 -2.54 -9.10
C VAL A 140 -8.85 -2.80 -10.60
N GLU A 141 -10.01 -3.12 -11.13
CA GLU A 141 -10.24 -3.33 -12.55
C GLU A 141 -9.92 -2.07 -13.36
N ASP A 142 -10.27 -0.88 -12.83
CA ASP A 142 -9.88 0.39 -13.45
C ASP A 142 -8.36 0.54 -13.47
N LEU A 143 -7.69 0.28 -12.35
CA LEU A 143 -6.22 0.36 -12.28
C LEU A 143 -5.55 -0.63 -13.25
N GLU A 144 -6.07 -1.85 -13.34
CA GLU A 144 -5.57 -2.85 -14.29
C GLU A 144 -5.77 -2.44 -15.74
N ARG A 145 -6.91 -1.82 -16.04
CA ARG A 145 -7.24 -1.32 -17.38
C ARG A 145 -6.29 -0.23 -17.86
N PHE A 146 -5.85 0.65 -16.94
CA PHE A 146 -4.91 1.71 -17.28
C PHE A 146 -3.46 1.23 -17.33
N GLY A 147 -3.15 0.06 -16.76
CA GLY A 147 -1.79 -0.48 -16.72
C GLY A 147 -0.84 0.35 -15.84
N PRO A 148 0.46 0.36 -16.16
CA PRO A 148 1.43 1.22 -15.49
C PRO A 148 1.08 2.70 -15.66
N THR A 149 0.70 3.36 -14.57
CA THR A 149 0.20 4.74 -14.63
C THR A 149 0.36 5.49 -13.32
N LEU A 150 0.44 6.81 -13.42
CA LEU A 150 0.40 7.72 -12.28
C LEU A 150 -1.04 7.82 -11.77
N ILE A 151 -1.25 7.49 -10.49
CA ILE A 151 -2.58 7.46 -9.87
C ILE A 151 -2.81 8.75 -9.07
N VAL A 152 -1.89 9.10 -8.19
CA VAL A 152 -1.94 10.32 -7.38
C VAL A 152 -0.57 10.98 -7.41
N ASP A 153 -0.55 12.29 -7.59
CA ASP A 153 0.60 13.16 -7.32
C ASP A 153 0.07 14.33 -6.49
N HIS A 154 0.46 14.37 -5.23
CA HIS A 154 -0.01 15.38 -4.30
C HIS A 154 1.14 15.95 -3.50
N LYS A 155 1.18 17.28 -3.45
CA LYS A 155 2.07 18.04 -2.58
C LYS A 155 1.23 19.08 -1.83
N ASN A 156 1.29 19.03 -0.51
CA ASN A 156 0.59 20.01 0.31
C ASN A 156 1.46 21.25 0.60
N VAL A 157 0.84 22.24 1.25
CA VAL A 157 1.51 23.51 1.60
C VAL A 157 2.56 23.36 2.69
N SER A 158 2.50 22.31 3.53
CA SER A 158 3.50 21.99 4.56
C SER A 158 4.72 21.28 3.99
N GLY A 159 4.71 20.90 2.71
CA GLY A 159 5.81 20.19 2.05
C GLY A 159 5.71 18.67 2.14
N GLU A 160 4.66 18.12 2.77
CA GLU A 160 4.35 16.71 2.65
C GLU A 160 4.04 16.37 1.20
N ARG A 161 4.52 15.23 0.76
CA ARG A 161 4.33 14.78 -0.61
C ARG A 161 3.94 13.32 -0.66
N VAL A 162 2.99 12.99 -1.52
CA VAL A 162 2.53 11.62 -1.75
C VAL A 162 2.44 11.39 -3.26
N LEU A 163 3.07 10.31 -3.70
CA LEU A 163 3.01 9.81 -5.07
C LEU A 163 2.51 8.37 -5.05
N VAL A 164 1.50 8.08 -5.87
CA VAL A 164 0.93 6.74 -6.02
C VAL A 164 0.96 6.37 -7.50
N TRP A 165 1.49 5.21 -7.82
CA TRP A 165 1.55 4.70 -9.21
C TRP A 165 1.42 3.18 -9.27
N SER A 166 1.00 2.67 -10.41
CA SER A 166 1.01 1.24 -10.75
C SER A 166 2.19 0.93 -11.68
N GLN A 167 2.78 -0.24 -11.51
CA GLN A 167 3.82 -0.77 -12.41
C GLN A 167 3.82 -2.28 -12.45
#